data_d397929f8f8b404f4bad8e28fd33426a
#
_entry.id   d397929f8f8b404f4bad8e28fd33426a
#
_cell.length_a   1.000
_cell.length_b   1.000
_cell.length_c   1.000
_cell.angle_alpha   90.00
_cell.angle_beta   90.00
_cell.angle_gamma   90.00
#
_symmetry.space_group_name_H-M   'P 1'
#
loop_
_entity.id
_entity.type
_entity.pdbx_description
1 polymer ?
#
loop_
_entity_poly.entity_id
_entity_poly.type
_entity_poly.pdbx_seq_one_letter_code
_entity_poly.pdbx_strand_id
1 'polypeptide(L)'
;DKDRIGVDLLIQAYAGLMSITGEATGEPVRTGTSVVDLSTGESALSGILAALYHRERTGEGQRIDVSLLGTTIAWMTYHAVAYFATGKVPGRTGSHHPSVSPYGGYPTGDGYLVVAIAFDNHWSRFCELVGRPELIADPRFARNPDRVTNRAELDPIMAEILSTRGAIEWASMMDAAGIPCTPIHDLAQALALPQVAYQEYVAEVPHPDIADLRMPGIALKFSATPSGITRHP
;
A
#
# COMPACT_ATOMS: atom_id res chain seq x y z
N ASP A 1 10.04 27.88 9.07
CA ASP A 1 8.83 27.68 8.24
C ASP A 1 7.48 27.75 9.01
N LYS A 2 7.48 28.35 10.22
CA LYS A 2 6.28 28.41 11.08
C LYS A 2 5.08 29.12 10.42
N ASP A 3 5.34 29.99 9.45
CA ASP A 3 4.33 30.79 8.77
C ASP A 3 3.93 30.20 7.39
N ARG A 4 4.45 29.03 7.02
CA ARG A 4 4.06 28.34 5.77
C ARG A 4 2.77 27.57 5.96
N ILE A 5 1.87 27.70 4.98
CA ILE A 5 0.64 26.92 4.91
C ILE A 5 1.01 25.45 4.62
N GLY A 6 0.54 24.54 5.46
CA GLY A 6 0.69 23.08 5.30
C GLY A 6 -0.68 22.46 5.08
N VAL A 7 -0.86 21.84 3.94
CA VAL A 7 -1.98 20.95 3.62
C VAL A 7 -1.43 19.68 2.98
N ASP A 8 -2.19 18.61 2.98
CA ASP A 8 -1.78 17.27 2.50
C ASP A 8 -0.95 17.33 1.21
N LEU A 9 -1.53 17.85 0.12
CA LEU A 9 -0.88 17.89 -1.20
C LEU A 9 0.46 18.64 -1.19
N LEU A 10 0.51 19.78 -0.50
CA LEU A 10 1.74 20.58 -0.43
C LEU A 10 2.85 19.83 0.33
N ILE A 11 2.47 19.10 1.38
CA ILE A 11 3.44 18.31 2.15
C ILE A 11 3.85 17.05 1.39
N GLN A 12 2.98 16.39 0.65
CA GLN A 12 3.38 15.29 -0.24
C GLN A 12 4.49 15.72 -1.22
N ALA A 13 4.36 16.92 -1.79
CA ALA A 13 5.38 17.48 -2.66
C ALA A 13 6.65 17.90 -1.89
N TYR A 14 6.49 18.64 -0.80
CA TYR A 14 7.60 19.22 -0.03
C TYR A 14 8.45 18.17 0.69
N ALA A 15 7.82 17.10 1.20
CA ALA A 15 8.50 16.00 1.87
C ALA A 15 9.13 14.98 0.89
N GLY A 16 8.90 15.13 -0.41
CA GLY A 16 9.47 14.21 -1.42
C GLY A 16 8.64 12.97 -1.71
N LEU A 17 7.46 12.77 -1.10
CA LEU A 17 6.61 11.62 -1.36
C LEU A 17 6.21 11.53 -2.84
N MET A 18 5.90 12.65 -3.48
CA MET A 18 5.58 12.68 -4.92
C MET A 18 6.78 12.33 -5.80
N SER A 19 8.01 12.51 -5.33
CA SER A 19 9.22 12.16 -6.11
C SER A 19 9.42 10.66 -6.28
N ILE A 20 8.79 9.84 -5.44
CA ILE A 20 8.84 8.38 -5.47
C ILE A 20 7.50 7.74 -5.86
N THR A 21 6.45 8.55 -6.12
CA THR A 21 5.10 8.09 -6.46
C THR A 21 4.79 8.36 -7.93
N GLY A 22 4.33 7.34 -8.64
CA GLY A 22 3.95 7.39 -10.07
C GLY A 22 4.84 6.54 -10.97
N GLU A 23 4.51 6.52 -12.25
CA GLU A 23 5.25 5.77 -13.28
C GLU A 23 6.68 6.32 -13.44
N ALA A 24 7.63 5.43 -13.77
CA ALA A 24 9.06 5.75 -13.87
C ALA A 24 9.34 6.92 -14.83
N THR A 25 8.66 6.96 -15.95
CA THR A 25 8.79 7.99 -17.00
C THR A 25 7.68 9.05 -16.96
N GLY A 26 6.71 8.91 -16.05
CA GLY A 26 5.59 9.84 -15.91
C GLY A 26 5.94 11.08 -15.09
N GLU A 27 4.95 11.94 -14.86
CA GLU A 27 5.06 13.08 -13.95
C GLU A 27 4.96 12.61 -12.47
N PRO A 28 5.50 13.39 -11.51
CA PRO A 28 5.24 13.16 -10.10
C PRO A 28 3.73 13.27 -9.82
N VAL A 29 3.17 12.28 -9.12
CA VAL A 29 1.75 12.25 -8.79
C VAL A 29 1.54 12.16 -7.28
N ARG A 30 0.40 12.69 -6.82
CA ARG A 30 -0.04 12.51 -5.44
C ARG A 30 -0.61 11.10 -5.22
N THR A 31 -0.69 10.67 -3.98
CA THR A 31 -1.51 9.51 -3.61
C THR A 31 -3.00 9.80 -3.82
N GLY A 32 -3.81 8.79 -4.06
CA GLY A 32 -5.24 8.92 -4.35
C GLY A 32 -6.08 9.49 -3.19
N THR A 33 -5.56 9.45 -1.98
CA THR A 33 -6.22 9.95 -0.76
C THR A 33 -5.30 10.91 0.00
N SER A 34 -5.83 11.62 1.01
CA SER A 34 -5.08 12.53 1.89
C SER A 34 -4.25 11.76 2.92
N VAL A 35 -3.27 10.98 2.42
CA VAL A 35 -2.47 10.05 3.23
C VAL A 35 -1.67 10.77 4.31
N VAL A 36 -1.20 11.98 4.06
CA VAL A 36 -0.42 12.77 5.01
C VAL A 36 -1.28 13.23 6.19
N ASP A 37 -2.49 13.74 5.92
CA ASP A 37 -3.43 14.16 6.97
C ASP A 37 -3.85 12.96 7.82
N LEU A 38 -4.27 11.87 7.17
CA LEU A 38 -4.73 10.66 7.87
C LEU A 38 -3.64 10.06 8.76
N SER A 39 -2.43 9.88 8.23
CA SER A 39 -1.32 9.31 9.00
C SER A 39 -0.82 10.21 10.12
N THR A 40 -0.91 11.54 9.93
CA THR A 40 -0.57 12.49 10.99
C THR A 40 -1.61 12.44 12.11
N GLY A 41 -2.90 12.30 11.76
CA GLY A 41 -3.97 12.07 12.72
C GLY A 41 -3.75 10.81 13.55
N GLU A 42 -3.37 9.70 12.93
CA GLU A 42 -3.04 8.44 13.61
C GLU A 42 -1.81 8.58 14.52
N SER A 43 -0.77 9.30 14.06
CA SER A 43 0.42 9.58 14.86
C SER A 43 0.07 10.45 16.08
N ALA A 44 -0.80 11.44 15.90
CA ALA A 44 -1.30 12.27 16.99
C ALA A 44 -2.09 11.45 18.01
N LEU A 45 -3.00 10.58 17.55
CA LEU A 45 -3.76 9.68 18.41
C LEU A 45 -2.84 8.78 19.24
N SER A 46 -1.84 8.17 18.60
CA SER A 46 -0.86 7.31 19.29
C SER A 46 -0.07 8.10 20.34
N GLY A 47 0.35 9.31 20.02
CA GLY A 47 1.04 10.20 20.97
C GLY A 47 0.16 10.60 22.16
N ILE A 48 -1.12 10.93 21.91
CA ILE A 48 -2.09 11.27 22.95
C ILE A 48 -2.31 10.09 23.91
N LEU A 49 -2.51 8.89 23.37
CA LEU A 49 -2.70 7.69 24.20
C LEU A 49 -1.46 7.38 25.05
N ALA A 50 -0.26 7.52 24.49
CA ALA A 50 0.99 7.36 25.23
C ALA A 50 1.13 8.41 26.35
N ALA A 51 0.77 9.68 26.08
CA ALA A 51 0.81 10.74 27.09
C ALA A 51 -0.26 10.56 28.19
N LEU A 52 -1.45 10.08 27.83
CA LEU A 52 -2.50 9.72 28.80
C LEU A 52 -2.04 8.57 29.70
N TYR A 53 -1.43 7.54 29.12
CA TYR A 53 -0.87 6.43 29.91
C TYR A 53 0.25 6.90 30.85
N HIS A 54 1.15 7.78 30.39
CA HIS A 54 2.17 8.40 31.24
C HIS A 54 1.53 9.17 32.39
N ARG A 55 0.56 10.04 32.10
CA ARG A 55 -0.17 10.82 33.12
C ARG A 55 -0.87 9.92 34.15
N GLU A 56 -1.48 8.83 33.73
CA GLU A 56 -2.14 7.87 34.64
C GLU A 56 -1.14 7.23 35.63
N ARG A 57 0.12 7.01 35.16
CA ARG A 57 1.18 6.38 35.95
C ARG A 57 1.94 7.36 36.85
N THR A 58 2.06 8.61 36.46
CA THR A 58 2.94 9.61 37.14
C THR A 58 2.19 10.79 37.72
N GLY A 59 0.98 11.05 37.28
CA GLY A 59 0.22 12.27 37.58
C GLY A 59 0.65 13.46 36.69
N GLU A 60 1.67 13.33 35.83
CA GLU A 60 2.25 14.42 35.06
C GLU A 60 1.75 14.38 33.60
N GLY A 61 1.20 15.50 33.13
CA GLY A 61 0.85 15.71 31.73
C GLY A 61 2.06 16.20 30.92
N GLN A 62 1.98 16.10 29.58
CA GLN A 62 3.04 16.59 28.69
C GLN A 62 2.44 17.17 27.40
N ARG A 63 3.21 18.05 26.77
CA ARG A 63 2.93 18.57 25.43
C ARG A 63 3.38 17.55 24.40
N ILE A 64 2.59 17.41 23.34
CA ILE A 64 2.91 16.56 22.17
C ILE A 64 2.94 17.47 20.93
N ASP A 65 4.03 17.43 20.18
CA ASP A 65 4.16 18.11 18.90
C ASP A 65 4.17 17.06 17.79
N VAL A 66 3.23 17.15 16.87
CA VAL A 66 3.11 16.29 15.68
C VAL A 66 3.07 17.18 14.45
N SER A 67 3.82 16.83 13.41
CA SER A 67 3.83 17.60 12.17
C SER A 67 3.57 16.71 10.95
N LEU A 68 2.84 17.25 9.98
CA LEU A 68 2.62 16.63 8.67
C LEU A 68 3.96 16.24 8.01
N LEU A 69 4.93 17.16 8.01
CA LEU A 69 6.25 16.91 7.45
C LEU A 69 6.99 15.77 8.17
N GLY A 70 7.04 15.82 9.51
CA GLY A 70 7.74 14.80 10.30
C GLY A 70 7.17 13.41 10.10
N THR A 71 5.83 13.29 10.09
CA THR A 71 5.13 12.03 9.82
C THR A 71 5.45 11.51 8.42
N THR A 72 5.40 12.38 7.40
CA THR A 72 5.70 11.97 6.02
C THR A 72 7.15 11.50 5.87
N ILE A 73 8.12 12.19 6.47
CA ILE A 73 9.52 11.77 6.44
C ILE A 73 9.70 10.41 7.14
N ALA A 74 9.03 10.18 8.28
CA ALA A 74 9.08 8.89 8.97
C ALA A 74 8.54 7.75 8.10
N TRP A 75 7.57 8.01 7.23
CA TRP A 75 7.00 7.01 6.29
C TRP A 75 7.91 6.70 5.11
N MET A 76 8.93 7.53 4.82
CA MET A 76 9.91 7.23 3.77
C MET A 76 10.76 5.99 4.05
N THR A 77 10.80 5.50 5.29
CA THR A 77 11.38 4.22 5.74
C THR A 77 12.61 3.78 4.93
N TYR A 78 12.47 2.69 4.15
CA TYR A 78 13.57 2.10 3.37
C TYR A 78 14.10 3.01 2.25
N HIS A 79 13.31 3.92 1.70
CA HIS A 79 13.80 4.90 0.72
C HIS A 79 14.82 5.86 1.33
N ALA A 80 14.52 6.39 2.53
CA ALA A 80 15.44 7.26 3.24
C ALA A 80 16.71 6.51 3.68
N VAL A 81 16.56 5.29 4.20
CA VAL A 81 17.70 4.44 4.59
C VAL A 81 18.58 4.11 3.39
N ALA A 82 18.00 3.74 2.25
CA ALA A 82 18.75 3.47 1.02
C ALA A 82 19.51 4.72 0.52
N TYR A 83 18.88 5.88 0.57
CA TYR A 83 19.53 7.14 0.23
C TYR A 83 20.71 7.44 1.16
N PHE A 84 20.54 7.33 2.46
CA PHE A 84 21.63 7.57 3.43
C PHE A 84 22.79 6.59 3.25
N ALA A 85 22.50 5.33 2.91
CA ALA A 85 23.53 4.32 2.71
C ALA A 85 24.28 4.45 1.39
N THR A 86 23.64 4.93 0.33
CA THR A 86 24.19 4.89 -1.03
C THR A 86 24.43 6.25 -1.67
N GLY A 87 23.83 7.33 -1.14
CA GLY A 87 23.80 8.65 -1.75
C GLY A 87 22.91 8.72 -3.03
N LYS A 88 22.28 7.63 -3.45
CA LYS A 88 21.43 7.60 -4.65
C LYS A 88 20.01 8.04 -4.31
N VAL A 89 19.54 9.08 -4.99
CA VAL A 89 18.16 9.55 -4.86
C VAL A 89 17.21 8.51 -5.46
N PRO A 90 16.23 7.98 -4.68
CA PRO A 90 15.24 7.04 -5.21
C PRO A 90 14.35 7.71 -6.24
N GLY A 91 14.02 6.99 -7.31
CA GLY A 91 13.07 7.41 -8.34
C GLY A 91 11.72 6.72 -8.20
N ARG A 92 10.83 7.06 -9.12
CA ARG A 92 9.53 6.39 -9.27
C ARG A 92 9.69 5.04 -9.94
N THR A 93 8.92 4.07 -9.50
CA THR A 93 8.93 2.68 -10.02
C THR A 93 7.53 2.19 -10.43
N GLY A 94 6.57 3.10 -10.57
CA GLY A 94 5.17 2.72 -10.80
C GLY A 94 4.63 1.93 -9.64
N SER A 95 3.97 0.83 -9.95
CA SER A 95 3.48 -0.13 -8.95
C SER A 95 4.52 -1.17 -8.52
N HIS A 96 5.77 -1.07 -9.00
CA HIS A 96 6.80 -2.06 -8.71
C HIS A 96 7.61 -1.73 -7.45
N HIS A 97 7.92 -2.78 -6.67
CA HIS A 97 8.80 -2.63 -5.50
C HIS A 97 10.25 -2.36 -5.94
N PRO A 98 10.97 -1.40 -5.34
CA PRO A 98 12.30 -1.00 -5.82
C PRO A 98 13.38 -2.08 -5.68
N SER A 99 13.25 -3.01 -4.72
CA SER A 99 14.28 -4.00 -4.39
C SER A 99 13.81 -5.47 -4.48
N VAL A 100 12.59 -5.71 -4.96
CA VAL A 100 12.02 -7.05 -5.13
C VAL A 100 11.40 -7.17 -6.53
N SER A 101 11.62 -8.30 -7.22
CA SER A 101 11.05 -8.56 -8.55
C SER A 101 10.81 -10.06 -8.78
N PRO A 102 9.67 -10.46 -9.40
CA PRO A 102 8.51 -9.62 -9.73
C PRO A 102 7.70 -9.27 -8.46
N TYR A 103 7.46 -7.98 -8.25
CA TYR A 103 6.63 -7.46 -7.18
C TYR A 103 6.01 -6.16 -7.65
N GLY A 104 4.77 -6.21 -8.16
CA GLY A 104 4.11 -5.07 -8.79
C GLY A 104 2.82 -5.43 -9.50
N GLY A 105 2.22 -4.46 -10.17
CA GLY A 105 1.01 -4.62 -10.97
C GLY A 105 1.33 -4.96 -12.44
N TYR A 106 0.69 -5.99 -12.95
CA TYR A 106 0.85 -6.44 -14.34
C TYR A 106 -0.51 -6.50 -15.03
N PRO A 107 -0.58 -6.21 -16.35
CA PRO A 107 -1.80 -6.36 -17.12
C PRO A 107 -2.21 -7.83 -17.22
N THR A 108 -3.52 -8.06 -17.23
CA THR A 108 -4.15 -9.37 -17.47
C THR A 108 -5.12 -9.26 -18.66
N GLY A 109 -5.78 -10.34 -19.01
CA GLY A 109 -6.75 -10.35 -20.10
C GLY A 109 -7.97 -9.44 -19.89
N ASP A 110 -8.27 -9.04 -18.65
CA ASP A 110 -9.46 -8.27 -18.28
C ASP A 110 -9.22 -7.14 -17.27
N GLY A 111 -7.97 -6.86 -16.92
CA GLY A 111 -7.62 -5.82 -15.95
C GLY A 111 -6.18 -5.87 -15.52
N TYR A 112 -5.94 -5.82 -14.20
CA TYR A 112 -4.60 -5.85 -13.61
C TYR A 112 -4.53 -6.79 -12.42
N LEU A 113 -3.39 -7.46 -12.26
CA LEU A 113 -3.06 -8.31 -11.11
C LEU A 113 -1.80 -7.78 -10.42
N VAL A 114 -1.84 -7.58 -9.12
CA VAL A 114 -0.62 -7.40 -8.32
C VAL A 114 -0.08 -8.78 -7.96
N VAL A 115 1.19 -8.99 -8.23
CA VAL A 115 1.94 -10.20 -7.85
C VAL A 115 3.05 -9.81 -6.90
N ALA A 116 3.26 -10.61 -5.83
CA ALA A 116 4.27 -10.34 -4.80
C ALA A 116 5.21 -11.56 -4.61
N ILE A 117 6.08 -11.80 -5.60
CA ILE A 117 7.07 -12.88 -5.57
C ILE A 117 8.33 -12.40 -4.86
N ALA A 118 8.31 -12.41 -3.52
CA ALA A 118 9.39 -11.90 -2.69
C ALA A 118 10.52 -12.92 -2.48
N PHE A 119 10.25 -14.22 -2.58
CA PHE A 119 11.19 -15.30 -2.29
C PHE A 119 11.44 -16.18 -3.52
N ASP A 120 12.62 -16.78 -3.61
CA ASP A 120 13.01 -17.61 -4.76
C ASP A 120 12.15 -18.88 -4.89
N ASN A 121 11.62 -19.41 -3.79
CA ASN A 121 10.67 -20.52 -3.83
C ASN A 121 9.31 -20.12 -4.43
N HIS A 122 8.88 -18.87 -4.26
CA HIS A 122 7.67 -18.36 -4.95
C HIS A 122 7.95 -18.20 -6.45
N TRP A 123 9.16 -17.78 -6.82
CA TRP A 123 9.58 -17.69 -8.22
C TRP A 123 9.54 -19.04 -8.92
N SER A 124 10.11 -20.08 -8.30
CA SER A 124 10.08 -21.44 -8.86
C SER A 124 8.66 -21.95 -9.05
N ARG A 125 7.80 -21.80 -8.03
CA ARG A 125 6.39 -22.19 -8.11
C ARG A 125 5.64 -21.42 -9.22
N PHE A 126 5.90 -20.13 -9.36
CA PHE A 126 5.31 -19.33 -10.41
C PHE A 126 5.72 -19.85 -11.80
N CYS A 127 7.02 -20.06 -12.04
CA CYS A 127 7.51 -20.57 -13.31
C CYS A 127 6.92 -21.94 -13.67
N GLU A 128 6.79 -22.83 -12.69
CA GLU A 128 6.13 -24.13 -12.87
C GLU A 128 4.63 -23.96 -13.20
N LEU A 129 3.93 -23.11 -12.44
CA LEU A 129 2.50 -22.84 -12.64
C LEU A 129 2.18 -22.32 -14.04
N VAL A 130 3.03 -21.42 -14.56
CA VAL A 130 2.83 -20.82 -15.89
C VAL A 130 3.44 -21.63 -17.03
N GLY A 131 4.04 -22.79 -16.75
CA GLY A 131 4.66 -23.65 -17.75
C GLY A 131 5.95 -23.11 -18.36
N ARG A 132 6.70 -22.31 -17.61
CA ARG A 132 7.99 -21.69 -18.02
C ARG A 132 9.14 -22.07 -17.07
N PRO A 133 9.36 -23.39 -16.82
CA PRO A 133 10.39 -23.82 -15.84
C PRO A 133 11.81 -23.41 -16.23
N GLU A 134 12.09 -23.11 -17.49
CA GLU A 134 13.39 -22.63 -17.95
C GLU A 134 13.79 -21.30 -17.32
N LEU A 135 12.84 -20.47 -16.90
CA LEU A 135 13.11 -19.20 -16.23
C LEU A 135 13.71 -19.38 -14.82
N ILE A 136 13.54 -20.54 -14.19
CA ILE A 136 14.08 -20.84 -12.85
C ILE A 136 15.60 -20.85 -12.87
N ALA A 137 16.19 -21.48 -13.92
CA ALA A 137 17.62 -21.61 -14.08
C ALA A 137 18.27 -20.53 -14.94
N ASP A 138 17.48 -19.62 -15.52
CA ASP A 138 18.01 -18.49 -16.29
C ASP A 138 18.84 -17.58 -15.39
N PRO A 139 20.15 -17.38 -15.67
CA PRO A 139 21.01 -16.58 -14.81
C PRO A 139 20.56 -15.13 -14.63
N ARG A 140 19.72 -14.61 -15.54
CA ARG A 140 19.13 -13.27 -15.43
C ARG A 140 18.02 -13.22 -14.36
N PHE A 141 17.39 -14.37 -14.03
CA PHE A 141 16.18 -14.41 -13.20
C PHE A 141 16.25 -15.39 -12.03
N ALA A 142 17.34 -16.12 -11.87
CA ALA A 142 17.47 -17.20 -10.87
C ALA A 142 17.30 -16.70 -9.43
N ARG A 143 17.81 -15.52 -9.09
CA ARG A 143 17.73 -14.94 -7.74
C ARG A 143 17.12 -13.54 -7.78
N ASN A 144 16.55 -13.10 -6.65
CA ASN A 144 15.94 -11.77 -6.58
C ASN A 144 16.86 -10.62 -7.04
N PRO A 145 18.13 -10.51 -6.66
CA PRO A 145 19.00 -9.43 -7.16
C PRO A 145 19.15 -9.43 -8.67
N ASP A 146 19.20 -10.63 -9.27
CA ASP A 146 19.31 -10.80 -10.72
C ASP A 146 18.03 -10.33 -11.41
N ARG A 147 16.85 -10.72 -10.89
CA ARG A 147 15.53 -10.25 -11.36
C ARG A 147 15.35 -8.74 -11.25
N VAL A 148 15.80 -8.15 -10.14
CA VAL A 148 15.75 -6.69 -9.94
C VAL A 148 16.64 -5.96 -10.97
N THR A 149 17.84 -6.47 -11.22
CA THR A 149 18.78 -5.91 -12.20
C THR A 149 18.23 -6.00 -13.63
N ASN A 150 17.63 -7.17 -13.96
CA ASN A 150 17.13 -7.46 -15.30
C ASN A 150 15.60 -7.24 -15.42
N ARG A 151 15.02 -6.38 -14.58
CA ARG A 151 13.58 -6.11 -14.55
C ARG A 151 13.04 -5.68 -15.92
N ALA A 152 13.77 -4.84 -16.65
CA ALA A 152 13.37 -4.37 -17.97
C ALA A 152 13.16 -5.50 -18.98
N GLU A 153 13.82 -6.64 -18.77
CA GLU A 153 13.63 -7.85 -19.58
C GLU A 153 12.54 -8.76 -19.01
N LEU A 154 12.42 -8.81 -17.68
CA LEU A 154 11.46 -9.67 -17.01
C LEU A 154 10.01 -9.16 -17.08
N ASP A 155 9.80 -7.85 -16.92
CA ASP A 155 8.44 -7.29 -16.88
C ASP A 155 7.63 -7.54 -18.16
N PRO A 156 8.20 -7.43 -19.38
CA PRO A 156 7.49 -7.83 -20.60
C PRO A 156 7.10 -9.32 -20.63
N ILE A 157 7.96 -10.21 -20.13
CA ILE A 157 7.68 -11.65 -20.04
C ILE A 157 6.51 -11.89 -19.07
N MET A 158 6.53 -11.22 -17.92
CA MET A 158 5.44 -11.30 -16.94
C MET A 158 4.13 -10.79 -17.54
N ALA A 159 4.16 -9.66 -18.25
CA ALA A 159 2.98 -9.08 -18.89
C ALA A 159 2.41 -10.01 -19.98
N GLU A 160 3.27 -10.61 -20.81
CA GLU A 160 2.86 -11.59 -21.82
C GLU A 160 2.15 -12.80 -21.17
N ILE A 161 2.77 -13.40 -20.16
CA ILE A 161 2.21 -14.55 -19.45
C ILE A 161 0.86 -14.19 -18.82
N LEU A 162 0.81 -13.09 -18.05
CA LEU A 162 -0.39 -12.74 -17.28
C LEU A 162 -1.53 -12.22 -18.16
N SER A 163 -1.27 -11.71 -19.36
CA SER A 163 -2.31 -11.32 -20.32
C SER A 163 -3.12 -12.49 -20.87
N THR A 164 -2.67 -13.73 -20.67
CA THR A 164 -3.35 -14.95 -21.24
C THR A 164 -4.63 -15.33 -20.50
N ARG A 165 -4.88 -14.77 -19.30
CA ARG A 165 -6.07 -15.06 -18.48
C ARG A 165 -6.57 -13.81 -17.76
N GLY A 166 -7.77 -13.88 -17.19
CA GLY A 166 -8.32 -12.84 -16.33
C GLY A 166 -7.66 -12.78 -14.96
N ALA A 167 -7.74 -11.61 -14.32
CA ALA A 167 -7.12 -11.35 -13.01
C ALA A 167 -7.65 -12.27 -11.90
N ILE A 168 -8.97 -12.56 -11.89
CA ILE A 168 -9.59 -13.45 -10.89
C ILE A 168 -9.14 -14.91 -11.10
N GLU A 169 -9.04 -15.36 -12.36
CA GLU A 169 -8.57 -16.71 -12.68
C GLU A 169 -7.13 -16.90 -12.23
N TRP A 170 -6.25 -15.94 -12.57
CA TRP A 170 -4.87 -15.95 -12.10
C TRP A 170 -4.76 -15.94 -10.58
N ALA A 171 -5.55 -15.10 -9.90
CA ALA A 171 -5.54 -15.04 -8.43
C ALA A 171 -5.90 -16.41 -7.82
N SER A 172 -6.94 -17.08 -8.32
CA SER A 172 -7.32 -18.40 -7.84
C SER A 172 -6.21 -19.46 -8.05
N MET A 173 -5.56 -19.45 -9.21
CA MET A 173 -4.48 -20.39 -9.53
C MET A 173 -3.24 -20.14 -8.65
N MET A 174 -2.86 -18.89 -8.47
CA MET A 174 -1.70 -18.50 -7.66
C MET A 174 -1.93 -18.74 -6.17
N ASP A 175 -3.13 -18.45 -5.65
CA ASP A 175 -3.49 -18.76 -4.26
C ASP A 175 -3.37 -20.26 -3.97
N ALA A 176 -3.87 -21.11 -4.88
CA ALA A 176 -3.74 -22.56 -4.76
C ALA A 176 -2.27 -23.04 -4.77
N ALA A 177 -1.38 -22.30 -5.46
CA ALA A 177 0.06 -22.54 -5.48
C ALA A 177 0.82 -21.88 -4.33
N GLY A 178 0.15 -21.11 -3.46
CA GLY A 178 0.75 -20.38 -2.35
C GLY A 178 1.62 -19.21 -2.83
N ILE A 179 1.23 -18.55 -3.91
CA ILE A 179 1.90 -17.37 -4.48
C ILE A 179 1.05 -16.14 -4.16
N PRO A 180 1.56 -15.17 -3.40
CA PRO A 180 0.79 -13.98 -3.03
C PRO A 180 0.46 -13.11 -4.25
N CYS A 181 -0.82 -12.87 -4.48
CA CYS A 181 -1.32 -12.01 -5.55
C CYS A 181 -2.73 -11.50 -5.22
N THR A 182 -3.18 -10.48 -5.95
CA THR A 182 -4.55 -9.98 -5.85
C THR A 182 -4.92 -9.17 -7.10
N PRO A 183 -6.16 -9.23 -7.59
CA PRO A 183 -6.64 -8.28 -8.60
C PRO A 183 -6.59 -6.83 -8.09
N ILE A 184 -6.39 -5.88 -8.99
CA ILE A 184 -6.61 -4.46 -8.66
C ILE A 184 -8.10 -4.19 -8.81
N HIS A 185 -8.77 -4.03 -7.67
CA HIS A 185 -10.19 -3.70 -7.61
C HIS A 185 -10.42 -2.20 -7.78
N ASP A 186 -11.51 -1.83 -8.42
CA ASP A 186 -12.07 -0.50 -8.25
C ASP A 186 -12.75 -0.35 -6.87
N LEU A 187 -13.16 0.86 -6.52
CA LEU A 187 -13.74 1.12 -5.20
C LEU A 187 -15.06 0.36 -4.98
N ALA A 188 -15.89 0.20 -6.01
CA ALA A 188 -17.15 -0.52 -5.89
C ALA A 188 -16.91 -2.01 -5.66
N GLN A 189 -15.97 -2.61 -6.40
CA GLN A 189 -15.53 -4.00 -6.22
C GLN A 189 -14.94 -4.21 -4.82
N ALA A 190 -14.06 -3.31 -4.37
CA ALA A 190 -13.45 -3.40 -3.05
C ALA A 190 -14.50 -3.35 -1.92
N LEU A 191 -15.48 -2.42 -2.01
CA LEU A 191 -16.55 -2.31 -1.02
C LEU A 191 -17.54 -3.49 -1.03
N ALA A 192 -17.61 -4.25 -2.13
CA ALA A 192 -18.44 -5.44 -2.25
C ALA A 192 -17.76 -6.74 -1.79
N LEU A 193 -16.49 -6.70 -1.38
CA LEU A 193 -15.77 -7.88 -0.93
C LEU A 193 -16.45 -8.52 0.30
N PRO A 194 -16.59 -9.86 0.34
CA PRO A 194 -17.16 -10.54 1.49
C PRO A 194 -16.47 -10.21 2.82
N GLN A 195 -15.15 -10.00 2.78
CA GLN A 195 -14.37 -9.62 3.96
C GLN A 195 -14.73 -8.22 4.48
N VAL A 196 -15.06 -7.28 3.58
CA VAL A 196 -15.52 -5.93 3.96
C VAL A 196 -16.87 -5.99 4.67
N ALA A 197 -17.79 -6.82 4.16
CA ALA A 197 -19.08 -7.06 4.79
C ALA A 197 -18.93 -7.78 6.13
N TYR A 198 -18.13 -8.85 6.19
CA TYR A 198 -17.87 -9.61 7.42
C TYR A 198 -17.28 -8.75 8.54
N GLN A 199 -16.38 -7.84 8.18
CA GLN A 199 -15.74 -6.93 9.14
C GLN A 199 -16.54 -5.64 9.39
N GLU A 200 -17.71 -5.48 8.75
CA GLU A 200 -18.52 -4.27 8.89
C GLU A 200 -17.72 -2.97 8.63
N TYR A 201 -16.84 -2.98 7.61
CA TYR A 201 -16.05 -1.81 7.25
C TYR A 201 -16.86 -0.74 6.50
N VAL A 202 -18.11 -1.02 6.18
CA VAL A 202 -19.10 -0.04 5.72
C VAL A 202 -20.21 0.03 6.76
N ALA A 203 -20.45 1.23 7.28
CA ALA A 203 -21.49 1.48 8.25
C ALA A 203 -22.71 2.15 7.61
N GLU A 204 -23.90 1.72 7.98
CA GLU A 204 -25.14 2.45 7.72
C GLU A 204 -25.38 3.43 8.87
N VAL A 205 -25.60 4.70 8.52
CA VAL A 205 -25.70 5.78 9.51
C VAL A 205 -27.04 6.48 9.33
N PRO A 206 -27.92 6.47 10.34
CA PRO A 206 -29.18 7.21 10.29
C PRO A 206 -28.93 8.70 10.01
N HIS A 207 -29.56 9.24 8.97
CA HIS A 207 -29.47 10.64 8.61
C HIS A 207 -30.86 11.21 8.33
N PRO A 208 -31.20 12.43 8.80
CA PRO A 208 -32.54 12.98 8.66
C PRO A 208 -32.94 13.25 7.18
N ASP A 209 -31.97 13.61 6.33
CA ASP A 209 -32.22 14.04 4.97
C ASP A 209 -31.70 13.08 3.90
N ILE A 210 -30.93 12.06 4.28
CA ILE A 210 -30.31 11.12 3.34
C ILE A 210 -30.73 9.70 3.74
N ALA A 211 -31.61 9.12 2.93
CA ALA A 211 -31.96 7.72 3.09
C ALA A 211 -30.75 6.82 2.79
N ASP A 212 -30.58 5.74 3.55
CA ASP A 212 -29.56 4.72 3.35
C ASP A 212 -28.12 5.26 3.27
N LEU A 213 -27.80 6.31 4.06
CA LEU A 213 -26.45 6.86 4.12
C LEU A 213 -25.48 5.78 4.57
N ARG A 214 -24.52 5.47 3.71
CA ARG A 214 -23.40 4.58 4.02
C ARG A 214 -22.09 5.36 4.02
N MET A 215 -21.20 4.99 4.93
CA MET A 215 -19.88 5.60 5.03
C MET A 215 -18.85 4.56 5.49
N PRO A 216 -17.54 4.82 5.35
CA PRO A 216 -16.52 3.96 5.94
C PRO A 216 -16.76 3.77 7.42
N GLY A 217 -16.77 2.53 7.87
CA GLY A 217 -16.92 2.16 9.27
C GLY A 217 -15.62 2.31 10.06
N ILE A 218 -15.67 1.94 11.34
CA ILE A 218 -14.52 2.00 12.22
C ILE A 218 -13.68 0.73 12.03
N ALA A 219 -12.42 0.88 11.61
CA ALA A 219 -11.53 -0.24 11.35
C ALA A 219 -11.09 -0.98 12.64
N LEU A 220 -11.07 -0.30 13.78
CA LEU A 220 -10.69 -0.89 15.08
C LEU A 220 -11.88 -1.57 15.72
N LYS A 221 -11.72 -2.84 16.11
CA LYS A 221 -12.74 -3.62 16.83
C LYS A 221 -12.25 -3.92 18.25
N PHE A 222 -12.98 -3.44 19.25
CA PHE A 222 -12.70 -3.68 20.67
C PHE A 222 -13.70 -4.68 21.23
N SER A 223 -13.22 -5.77 21.84
CA SER A 223 -14.09 -6.81 22.41
C SER A 223 -14.83 -6.36 23.66
N ALA A 224 -14.24 -5.48 24.48
CA ALA A 224 -14.83 -5.01 25.73
C ALA A 224 -15.51 -3.64 25.60
N THR A 225 -15.10 -2.82 24.64
CA THR A 225 -15.62 -1.46 24.40
C THR A 225 -15.93 -1.27 22.93
N PRO A 226 -16.97 -1.93 22.40
CA PRO A 226 -17.30 -1.86 20.98
C PRO A 226 -17.48 -0.41 20.53
N SER A 227 -16.84 -0.06 19.43
CA SER A 227 -16.99 1.25 18.82
C SER A 227 -18.15 1.27 17.83
N GLY A 228 -18.79 2.42 17.66
CA GLY A 228 -19.87 2.63 16.70
C GLY A 228 -19.99 4.09 16.28
N ILE A 229 -20.59 4.32 15.12
CA ILE A 229 -20.92 5.67 14.66
C ILE A 229 -22.27 6.05 15.27
N THR A 230 -22.26 7.02 16.17
CA THR A 230 -23.45 7.44 16.95
C THR A 230 -24.08 8.72 16.42
N ARG A 231 -23.41 9.43 15.50
CA ARG A 231 -23.90 10.66 14.89
C ARG A 231 -23.53 10.65 13.40
N HIS A 232 -24.45 11.20 12.59
CA HIS A 232 -24.18 11.49 11.18
C HIS A 232 -23.21 12.68 11.03
N PRO A 233 -22.57 12.85 9.89
CA PRO A 233 -21.74 14.02 9.57
C PRO A 233 -22.49 15.32 9.66
#